data_f89f69c9256cfc0dc6da54aec629cc90
#
_entry.id   f89f69c9256cfc0dc6da54aec629cc90
#
_cell.length_a   1.000
_cell.length_b   1.000
_cell.length_c   1.000
_cell.angle_alpha   90.00
_cell.angle_beta   90.00
_cell.angle_gamma   90.00
#
_symmetry.space_group_name_H-M   'P 1'
#
loop_
_entity.id
_entity.type
_entity.pdbx_description
1 polymer ?
#
loop_
_entity_poly.entity_id
_entity_poly.type
_entity_poly.pdbx_seq_one_letter_code
_entity_poly.pdbx_strand_id
1 'polypeptide(L)'
;VILVNRGWVPKKYVNPLNRKFTLNEGKLKIVGIIRLPQKKGYFVPYNEPDNGFWFTIIPSEILSFLKISGEKNFFIDLLRKPGKLSIPIAVEGKIDIPNNHLQYAITWYSLAIGLILVYFSWHHSNGRFKL
;
A
#
# COMPACT_ATOMS: atom_id res chain seq x y z
N VAL A 1 1.63 -17.99 -18.37
CA VAL A 1 2.52 -17.12 -17.56
C VAL A 1 1.72 -16.56 -16.41
N ILE A 2 2.32 -16.45 -15.20
CA ILE A 2 1.71 -15.81 -14.03
C ILE A 2 2.62 -14.64 -13.63
N LEU A 3 2.01 -13.48 -13.36
CA LEU A 3 2.75 -12.31 -12.88
C LEU A 3 3.14 -12.50 -11.41
N VAL A 4 4.38 -12.17 -11.10
CA VAL A 4 4.92 -12.22 -9.75
C VAL A 4 5.44 -10.84 -9.36
N ASN A 5 4.80 -10.23 -8.36
CA ASN A 5 5.31 -9.03 -7.73
C ASN A 5 6.48 -9.41 -6.81
N ARG A 6 7.67 -9.02 -7.20
CA ARG A 6 8.89 -9.33 -6.44
C ARG A 6 9.15 -8.37 -5.27
N GLY A 7 8.37 -7.30 -5.19
CA GLY A 7 8.46 -6.31 -4.14
C GLY A 7 9.09 -4.98 -4.58
N TRP A 8 9.44 -4.18 -3.59
CA TRP A 8 9.94 -2.81 -3.76
C TRP A 8 11.43 -2.74 -4.08
N VAL A 9 11.81 -1.76 -4.90
CA VAL A 9 13.21 -1.48 -5.25
C VAL A 9 13.55 0.00 -4.97
N PRO A 10 14.73 0.31 -4.42
CA PRO A 10 15.21 1.67 -4.29
C PRO A 10 15.31 2.39 -5.64
N LYS A 11 15.16 3.72 -5.64
CA LYS A 11 15.14 4.54 -6.86
C LYS A 11 16.33 4.28 -7.80
N LYS A 12 17.51 4.06 -7.27
CA LYS A 12 18.73 3.74 -8.06
C LYS A 12 18.63 2.42 -8.85
N TYR A 13 17.73 1.52 -8.44
CA TYR A 13 17.54 0.20 -9.05
C TYR A 13 16.22 0.07 -9.84
N VAL A 14 15.52 1.17 -10.08
CA VAL A 14 14.28 1.17 -10.88
C VAL A 14 14.56 0.65 -12.28
N ASN A 15 15.66 1.13 -12.91
CA ASN A 15 16.07 0.59 -14.19
C ASN A 15 16.55 -0.87 -14.04
N PRO A 16 15.96 -1.83 -14.78
CA PRO A 16 16.35 -3.25 -14.74
C PRO A 16 17.84 -3.49 -15.02
N LEU A 17 18.46 -2.67 -15.87
CA LEU A 17 19.87 -2.79 -16.21
C LEU A 17 20.79 -2.61 -14.99
N ASN A 18 20.37 -1.78 -14.03
CA ASN A 18 21.14 -1.51 -12.81
C ASN A 18 20.98 -2.61 -11.74
N ARG A 19 20.12 -3.61 -12.00
CA ARG A 19 19.82 -4.70 -11.06
C ARG A 19 19.96 -6.09 -11.67
N LYS A 20 20.85 -6.25 -12.64
CA LYS A 20 21.11 -7.55 -13.27
C LYS A 20 21.43 -8.65 -12.27
N PHE A 21 22.07 -8.31 -11.14
CA PHE A 21 22.36 -9.23 -10.04
C PHE A 21 21.11 -9.81 -9.35
N THR A 22 19.91 -9.26 -9.63
CA THR A 22 18.64 -9.77 -9.10
C THR A 22 17.97 -10.78 -10.03
N LEU A 23 18.51 -10.97 -11.21
CA LEU A 23 18.01 -11.97 -12.16
C LEU A 23 18.46 -13.35 -11.69
N ASN A 24 17.52 -14.24 -11.54
CA ASN A 24 17.80 -15.65 -11.23
C ASN A 24 17.61 -16.46 -12.50
N GLU A 25 18.62 -17.17 -12.90
CA GLU A 25 18.55 -18.13 -13.98
C GLU A 25 18.13 -19.50 -13.45
N GLY A 26 17.30 -20.21 -14.25
CA GLY A 26 16.83 -21.54 -13.93
C GLY A 26 15.54 -21.61 -13.10
N LYS A 27 15.24 -22.83 -12.61
CA LYS A 27 14.02 -23.12 -11.85
C LYS A 27 14.15 -22.60 -10.42
N LEU A 28 13.19 -21.82 -9.98
CA LEU A 28 13.15 -21.19 -8.66
C LEU A 28 11.87 -21.60 -7.93
N LYS A 29 12.02 -22.12 -6.71
CA LYS A 29 10.86 -22.32 -5.83
C LYS A 29 10.55 -21.01 -5.12
N ILE A 30 9.36 -20.48 -5.37
CA ILE A 30 8.87 -19.27 -4.72
C ILE A 30 7.73 -19.60 -3.76
N VAL A 31 7.58 -18.79 -2.72
CA VAL A 31 6.44 -18.81 -1.82
C VAL A 31 5.84 -17.41 -1.86
N GLY A 32 4.55 -17.31 -2.04
CA GLY A 32 3.87 -16.03 -2.20
C GLY A 32 2.40 -16.10 -1.82
N ILE A 33 1.78 -14.93 -1.76
CA ILE A 33 0.35 -14.76 -1.51
C ILE A 33 -0.34 -14.50 -2.84
N ILE A 34 -1.41 -15.23 -3.12
CA ILE A 34 -2.27 -14.96 -4.28
C ILE A 34 -3.06 -13.69 -4.01
N ARG A 35 -3.01 -12.76 -4.96
CA ARG A 35 -3.74 -11.49 -4.94
C ARG A 35 -4.66 -11.39 -6.14
N LEU A 36 -5.86 -10.88 -5.90
CA LEU A 36 -6.79 -10.51 -6.97
C LEU A 36 -6.37 -9.18 -7.60
N PRO A 37 -6.76 -8.94 -8.87
CA PRO A 37 -6.54 -7.67 -9.54
C PRO A 37 -7.09 -6.51 -8.72
N GLN A 38 -6.34 -5.43 -8.67
CA GLN A 38 -6.79 -4.22 -8.00
C GLN A 38 -7.89 -3.56 -8.84
N LYS A 39 -8.96 -3.14 -8.17
CA LYS A 39 -9.94 -2.25 -8.80
C LYS A 39 -9.40 -0.82 -8.72
N LYS A 40 -9.46 -0.10 -9.84
CA LYS A 40 -9.08 1.30 -9.88
C LYS A 40 -9.94 2.11 -8.90
N GLY A 41 -9.31 2.82 -7.99
CA GLY A 41 -9.98 3.76 -7.09
C GLY A 41 -10.44 5.02 -7.84
N TYR A 42 -11.40 5.75 -7.25
CA TYR A 42 -12.01 6.92 -7.89
C TYR A 42 -11.01 8.05 -8.20
N PHE A 43 -10.02 8.24 -7.34
CA PHE A 43 -8.98 9.26 -7.47
C PHE A 43 -7.62 8.73 -7.94
N VAL A 44 -7.56 7.48 -8.39
CA VAL A 44 -6.31 6.87 -8.87
C VAL A 44 -6.17 7.16 -10.37
N PRO A 45 -5.03 7.70 -10.83
CA PRO A 45 -4.76 7.90 -12.25
C PRO A 45 -4.81 6.58 -13.04
N TYR A 46 -4.92 6.67 -14.35
CA TYR A 46 -4.75 5.51 -15.23
C TYR A 46 -3.29 5.11 -15.28
N ASN A 47 -3.05 3.81 -15.49
CA ASN A 47 -1.70 3.33 -15.75
C ASN A 47 -1.15 3.96 -17.04
N GLU A 48 0.11 4.37 -17.00
CA GLU A 48 0.85 4.94 -18.12
C GLU A 48 2.08 4.08 -18.40
N PRO A 49 1.92 2.91 -19.01
CA PRO A 49 3.01 1.96 -19.22
C PRO A 49 4.17 2.52 -20.03
N ASP A 50 3.87 3.36 -21.03
CA ASP A 50 4.88 3.98 -21.90
C ASP A 50 5.80 4.93 -21.14
N ASN A 51 5.27 5.58 -20.07
CA ASN A 51 6.02 6.42 -19.15
C ASN A 51 6.61 5.65 -17.96
N GLY A 52 6.33 4.34 -17.88
CA GLY A 52 6.77 3.47 -16.78
C GLY A 52 5.98 3.63 -15.49
N PHE A 53 4.83 4.30 -15.51
CA PHE A 53 3.99 4.50 -14.32
C PHE A 53 2.86 3.48 -14.24
N TRP A 54 2.87 2.72 -13.15
CA TRP A 54 1.85 1.74 -12.81
C TRP A 54 1.24 2.10 -11.47
N PHE A 55 0.03 2.66 -11.49
CA PHE A 55 -0.68 3.09 -10.27
C PHE A 55 -1.54 1.97 -9.68
N THR A 56 -1.93 1.00 -10.52
CA THR A 56 -2.72 -0.16 -10.12
C THR A 56 -2.16 -1.43 -10.76
N ILE A 57 -2.19 -2.53 -10.00
CA ILE A 57 -1.75 -3.82 -10.51
C ILE A 57 -2.95 -4.53 -11.13
N ILE A 58 -3.05 -4.42 -12.45
CA ILE A 58 -4.09 -5.08 -13.26
C ILE A 58 -3.38 -6.03 -14.23
N PRO A 59 -3.39 -7.35 -13.95
CA PRO A 59 -2.64 -8.33 -14.76
C PRO A 59 -2.95 -8.27 -16.25
N SER A 60 -4.22 -8.04 -16.62
CA SER A 60 -4.62 -7.95 -18.02
C SER A 60 -3.94 -6.81 -18.77
N GLU A 61 -3.78 -5.63 -18.13
CA GLU A 61 -3.10 -4.48 -18.73
C GLU A 61 -1.61 -4.75 -18.89
N ILE A 62 -0.97 -5.29 -17.85
CA ILE A 62 0.46 -5.61 -17.85
C ILE A 62 0.79 -6.65 -18.93
N LEU A 63 0.01 -7.73 -19.00
CA LEU A 63 0.20 -8.78 -20.01
C LEU A 63 -0.01 -8.26 -21.43
N SER A 64 -1.01 -7.39 -21.62
CA SER A 64 -1.27 -6.76 -22.92
C SER A 64 -0.12 -5.84 -23.35
N PHE A 65 0.40 -5.03 -22.45
CA PHE A 65 1.56 -4.17 -22.70
C PHE A 65 2.81 -4.97 -23.07
N LEU A 66 3.05 -6.08 -22.35
CA LEU A 66 4.18 -6.97 -22.63
C LEU A 66 3.95 -7.89 -23.85
N LYS A 67 2.75 -7.89 -24.44
CA LYS A 67 2.34 -8.76 -25.56
C LYS A 67 2.54 -10.26 -25.27
N ILE A 68 2.26 -10.69 -24.03
CA ILE A 68 2.36 -12.08 -23.59
C ILE A 68 1.02 -12.59 -23.08
N SER A 69 0.75 -13.88 -23.32
CA SER A 69 -0.43 -14.56 -22.78
C SER A 69 -0.14 -15.08 -21.38
N GLY A 70 -1.11 -14.89 -20.46
CA GLY A 70 -0.95 -15.34 -19.09
C GLY A 70 -2.23 -15.22 -18.27
N GLU A 71 -2.11 -15.54 -16.98
CA GLU A 71 -3.20 -15.48 -16.01
C GLU A 71 -3.59 -14.03 -15.71
N LYS A 72 -4.89 -13.73 -15.84
CA LYS A 72 -5.44 -12.37 -15.67
C LYS A 72 -6.22 -12.19 -14.38
N ASN A 73 -6.65 -13.30 -13.77
CA ASN A 73 -7.56 -13.28 -12.63
C ASN A 73 -6.83 -13.11 -11.29
N PHE A 74 -5.54 -13.36 -11.25
CA PHE A 74 -4.71 -13.20 -10.06
C PHE A 74 -3.24 -12.95 -10.41
N PHE A 75 -2.50 -12.49 -9.43
CA PHE A 75 -1.04 -12.41 -9.44
C PHE A 75 -0.49 -12.88 -8.10
N ILE A 76 0.82 -13.01 -7.98
CA ILE A 76 1.46 -13.50 -6.76
C ILE A 76 2.33 -12.39 -6.17
N ASP A 77 2.11 -12.06 -4.90
CA ASP A 77 3.04 -11.27 -4.10
C ASP A 77 4.08 -12.21 -3.49
N LEU A 78 5.34 -12.03 -3.86
CA LEU A 78 6.44 -12.84 -3.32
C LEU A 78 6.61 -12.56 -1.83
N LEU A 79 6.63 -13.62 -1.02
CA LEU A 79 6.92 -13.50 0.41
C LEU A 79 8.43 -13.41 0.66
N ARG A 80 8.80 -12.53 1.58
CA ARG A 80 10.16 -12.41 2.06
C ARG A 80 10.57 -13.65 2.86
N LYS A 81 11.73 -14.21 2.55
CA LYS A 81 12.33 -15.24 3.37
C LYS A 81 12.89 -14.62 4.66
N PRO A 82 12.62 -15.22 5.84
CA PRO A 82 13.19 -14.75 7.10
C PRO A 82 14.71 -14.60 7.02
N GLY A 83 15.24 -13.52 7.56
CA GLY A 83 16.70 -13.28 7.66
C GLY A 83 17.41 -12.89 6.37
N LYS A 84 16.72 -12.76 5.23
CA LYS A 84 17.35 -12.37 3.96
C LYS A 84 16.83 -11.04 3.46
N LEU A 85 17.63 -9.99 3.59
CA LEU A 85 17.42 -8.72 2.89
C LEU A 85 17.96 -8.86 1.47
N SER A 86 17.06 -8.98 0.50
CA SER A 86 17.43 -9.00 -0.92
C SER A 86 16.61 -7.96 -1.68
N ILE A 87 17.20 -7.36 -2.68
CA ILE A 87 16.49 -6.47 -3.62
C ILE A 87 16.00 -7.33 -4.78
N PRO A 88 14.73 -7.20 -5.20
CA PRO A 88 13.61 -6.44 -4.61
C PRO A 88 13.23 -6.88 -3.20
N ILE A 89 12.76 -5.93 -2.38
CA ILE A 89 12.31 -6.21 -1.02
C ILE A 89 10.89 -6.75 -1.11
N ALA A 90 10.75 -8.06 -0.97
CA ALA A 90 9.47 -8.74 -1.03
C ALA A 90 8.59 -8.43 0.20
N VAL A 91 7.30 -8.68 0.08
CA VAL A 91 6.31 -8.40 1.12
C VAL A 91 6.57 -9.29 2.35
N GLU A 92 6.47 -8.70 3.53
CA GLU A 92 6.43 -9.47 4.78
C GLU A 92 5.05 -10.11 4.91
N GLY A 93 5.01 -11.42 5.18
CA GLY A 93 3.76 -12.16 5.26
C GLY A 93 2.86 -11.77 6.44
N LYS A 94 3.41 -11.02 7.41
CA LYS A 94 2.69 -10.49 8.56
C LYS A 94 2.39 -9.02 8.33
N ILE A 95 1.11 -8.69 8.17
CA ILE A 95 0.66 -7.31 8.13
C ILE A 95 0.40 -6.90 9.58
N ASP A 96 1.28 -6.07 10.12
CA ASP A 96 1.06 -5.44 11.44
C ASP A 96 0.27 -4.16 11.21
N ILE A 97 -1.02 -4.21 11.49
CA ILE A 97 -1.91 -3.04 11.36
C ILE A 97 -1.94 -2.33 12.72
N PRO A 98 -1.37 -1.12 12.83
CA PRO A 98 -1.39 -0.39 14.08
C PRO A 98 -2.83 -0.06 14.48
N ASN A 99 -3.22 -0.47 15.68
CA ASN A 99 -4.54 -0.19 16.23
C ASN A 99 -4.49 1.06 17.11
N ASN A 100 -4.78 2.21 16.53
CA ASN A 100 -4.78 3.50 17.22
C ASN A 100 -6.18 3.99 17.58
N HIS A 101 -7.20 3.13 17.54
CA HIS A 101 -8.61 3.55 17.75
C HIS A 101 -8.83 4.22 19.11
N LEU A 102 -8.20 3.70 20.17
CA LEU A 102 -8.29 4.30 21.50
C LEU A 102 -7.71 5.72 21.54
N GLN A 103 -6.57 5.93 20.91
CA GLN A 103 -5.93 7.25 20.83
C GLN A 103 -6.85 8.27 20.12
N TYR A 104 -7.43 7.88 18.98
CA TYR A 104 -8.39 8.72 18.28
C TYR A 104 -9.63 9.03 19.13
N ALA A 105 -10.19 8.03 19.80
CA ALA A 105 -11.33 8.22 20.68
C ALA A 105 -11.03 9.23 21.80
N ILE A 106 -9.91 9.08 22.51
CA ILE A 106 -9.48 10.01 23.55
C ILE A 106 -9.34 11.43 23.00
N THR A 107 -8.73 11.58 21.83
CA THR A 107 -8.55 12.90 21.20
C THR A 107 -9.89 13.57 20.92
N TRP A 108 -10.84 12.86 20.31
CA TRP A 108 -12.15 13.41 19.98
C TRP A 108 -12.97 13.76 21.22
N TYR A 109 -12.99 12.90 22.24
CA TYR A 109 -13.70 13.18 23.49
C TYR A 109 -13.07 14.36 24.25
N SER A 110 -11.75 14.47 24.27
CA SER A 110 -11.06 15.60 24.91
C SER A 110 -11.41 16.93 24.20
N LEU A 111 -11.45 16.94 22.86
CA LEU A 111 -11.89 18.10 22.09
C LEU A 111 -13.33 18.48 22.39
N ALA A 112 -14.23 17.51 22.45
CA ALA A 112 -15.64 17.74 22.77
C ALA A 112 -15.82 18.36 24.16
N ILE A 113 -15.14 17.81 25.18
CA ILE A 113 -15.15 18.34 26.54
C ILE A 113 -14.58 19.77 26.55
N GLY A 114 -13.45 20.01 25.89
CA GLY A 114 -12.85 21.33 25.78
C GLY A 114 -13.81 22.35 25.18
N LEU A 115 -14.51 22.03 24.08
CA LEU A 115 -15.50 22.90 23.48
C LEU A 115 -16.69 23.21 24.42
N ILE A 116 -17.16 22.20 25.15
CA ILE A 116 -18.23 22.37 26.14
C ILE A 116 -17.78 23.35 27.25
N LEU A 117 -16.58 23.18 27.75
CA LEU A 117 -16.04 24.08 28.80
C LEU A 117 -15.90 25.52 28.31
N VAL A 118 -15.37 25.70 27.11
CA VAL A 118 -15.27 27.02 26.45
C VAL A 118 -16.67 27.64 26.25
N TYR A 119 -17.63 26.85 25.78
CA TYR A 119 -19.00 27.30 25.59
C TYR A 119 -19.63 27.80 26.90
N PHE A 120 -19.55 27.01 27.95
CA PHE A 120 -20.10 27.41 29.25
C PHE A 120 -19.36 28.61 29.83
N SER A 121 -18.04 28.66 29.75
CA SER A 121 -17.23 29.79 30.26
C SER A 121 -17.60 31.07 29.53
N TRP A 122 -17.74 31.04 28.21
CA TRP A 122 -18.12 32.21 27.41
C TRP A 122 -19.54 32.70 27.72
N HIS A 123 -20.51 31.77 27.87
CA HIS A 123 -21.88 32.13 28.24
C HIS A 123 -21.99 32.69 29.65
N HIS A 124 -21.23 32.14 30.58
CA HIS A 124 -21.16 32.64 31.94
C HIS A 124 -20.57 34.07 31.99
N SER A 125 -19.44 34.30 31.31
CA SER A 125 -18.80 35.63 31.27
C SER A 125 -19.67 36.71 30.61
N ASN A 126 -20.57 36.34 29.67
CA ASN A 126 -21.51 37.24 29.04
C ASN A 126 -22.86 37.36 29.78
N GLY A 127 -22.96 36.85 31.01
CA GLY A 127 -24.15 36.97 31.87
C GLY A 127 -25.40 36.25 31.32
N ARG A 128 -25.25 35.36 30.34
CA ARG A 128 -26.35 34.61 29.72
C ARG A 128 -26.77 33.37 30.56
N PHE A 129 -25.93 32.91 31.47
CA PHE A 129 -26.26 31.94 32.52
C PHE A 129 -26.08 32.60 33.87
N LYS A 130 -27.16 32.77 34.60
CA LYS A 130 -27.12 32.99 36.03
C LYS A 130 -27.26 31.64 36.72
N LEU A 131 -26.18 31.14 37.29
CA LEU A 131 -26.21 30.05 38.26
C LEU A 131 -26.57 30.64 39.60
#